data_23f48102f8ec27a0b2d4e7bb5db494ab
#
_entry.id   23f48102f8ec27a0b2d4e7bb5db494ab
#
_cell.length_a   1.000
_cell.length_b   1.000
_cell.length_c   1.000
_cell.angle_alpha   90.00
_cell.angle_beta   90.00
_cell.angle_gamma   90.00
#
_symmetry.space_group_name_H-M   'P 1'
#
loop_
_entity.id
_entity.type
_entity.pdbx_description
1 polymer ?
#
loop_
_entity_poly.entity_id
_entity_poly.type
_entity_poly.pdbx_seq_one_letter_code
_entity_poly.pdbx_strand_id
1 'polypeptide(L)'
;MNCMNIKGLYFYLTCSACPEQYDVEDSNGNLVGYVRLRWGTLSCEYPNVGGEKIYTAGIGDGLTGRFESDEQRMDHLNNIADKILEKINM
;
A
#
# COMPACT_ATOMS: atom_id res chain seq x y z
N MET A 1 -9.22 7.92 13.02
CA MET A 1 -8.20 8.02 11.97
C MET A 1 -7.74 6.63 11.59
N ASN A 2 -7.71 6.34 10.30
CA ASN A 2 -7.38 5.01 9.82
C ASN A 2 -5.89 4.90 9.53
N CYS A 3 -5.15 4.42 10.52
CA CYS A 3 -3.71 4.24 10.42
C CYS A 3 -3.37 2.84 10.94
N MET A 4 -2.55 2.12 10.19
CA MET A 4 -2.06 0.80 10.60
C MET A 4 -0.55 0.83 10.70
N ASN A 5 -0.02 0.26 11.78
CA ASN A 5 1.42 0.06 11.93
C ASN A 5 1.73 -1.37 11.48
N ILE A 6 2.49 -1.49 10.38
CA ILE A 6 2.89 -2.79 9.84
C ILE A 6 4.40 -2.78 9.72
N LYS A 7 5.07 -3.61 10.54
CA LYS A 7 6.53 -3.78 10.52
C LYS A 7 7.27 -2.45 10.71
N GLY A 8 6.70 -1.54 11.52
CA GLY A 8 7.29 -0.24 11.80
C GLY A 8 6.94 0.85 10.79
N LEU A 9 6.17 0.53 9.78
CA LEU A 9 5.67 1.51 8.81
C LEU A 9 4.22 1.87 9.12
N TYR A 10 3.85 3.11 8.87
CA TYR A 10 2.52 3.62 9.17
C TYR A 10 1.74 3.81 7.88
N PHE A 11 0.70 3.00 7.70
CA PHE A 11 -0.17 3.04 6.52
C PHE A 11 -1.39 3.90 6.85
N TYR A 12 -1.46 5.09 6.26
CA TYR A 12 -2.59 6.01 6.47
C TYR A 12 -3.58 5.85 5.34
N LEU A 13 -4.81 5.46 5.69
CA LEU A 13 -5.88 5.31 4.70
C LEU A 13 -6.31 6.69 4.22
N THR A 14 -6.06 7.02 2.97
CA THR A 14 -6.40 8.32 2.39
C THR A 14 -7.72 8.28 1.62
N CYS A 15 -8.10 7.08 1.16
CA CYS A 15 -9.40 6.85 0.53
C CYS A 15 -9.81 5.42 0.83
N SER A 16 -11.05 5.22 1.28
CA SER A 16 -11.49 3.91 1.77
C SER A 16 -12.08 3.02 0.69
N ALA A 17 -12.46 3.57 -0.44
CA ALA A 17 -13.08 2.77 -1.49
C ALA A 17 -12.99 3.48 -2.85
N CYS A 18 -12.75 2.69 -3.89
CA CYS A 18 -12.83 3.07 -5.29
C CYS A 18 -12.04 4.34 -5.66
N PRO A 19 -10.76 4.38 -5.50
CA PRO A 19 -9.85 3.31 -5.07
C PRO A 19 -9.55 3.34 -3.57
N GLU A 20 -9.21 2.19 -3.01
CA GLU A 20 -8.65 2.15 -1.65
C GLU A 20 -7.18 2.58 -1.74
N GLN A 21 -6.81 3.60 -0.98
CA GLN A 21 -5.48 4.22 -1.08
C GLN A 21 -4.85 4.43 0.28
N TYR A 22 -3.53 4.33 0.31
CA TYR A 22 -2.75 4.58 1.53
C TYR A 22 -1.52 5.40 1.21
N ASP A 23 -1.19 6.33 2.11
CA ASP A 23 0.14 6.92 2.19
C ASP A 23 0.90 6.15 3.26
N VAL A 24 2.16 5.82 3.01
CA VAL A 24 2.99 5.07 3.96
C VAL A 24 4.13 5.96 4.42
N GLU A 25 4.28 6.05 5.75
CA GLU A 25 5.34 6.84 6.38
C GLU A 25 6.21 5.96 7.26
N ASP A 26 7.48 6.35 7.42
CA ASP A 26 8.36 5.70 8.38
C ASP A 26 8.16 6.31 9.78
N SER A 27 8.93 5.84 10.76
CA SER A 27 8.79 6.29 12.15
C SER A 27 9.20 7.75 12.34
N ASN A 28 9.89 8.34 11.38
CA ASN A 28 10.30 9.75 11.41
C ASN A 28 9.35 10.66 10.67
N GLY A 29 8.25 10.11 10.13
CA GLY A 29 7.27 10.89 9.39
C GLY A 29 7.63 11.12 7.93
N ASN A 30 8.66 10.45 7.41
CA ASN A 30 9.04 10.55 6.00
C ASN A 30 8.11 9.68 5.16
N LEU A 31 7.64 10.23 4.04
CA LEU A 31 6.80 9.47 3.11
C LEU A 31 7.67 8.44 2.39
N VAL A 32 7.29 7.18 2.49
CA VAL A 32 8.06 6.06 1.94
C VAL A 32 7.24 5.15 1.02
N GLY A 33 6.00 5.48 0.75
CA GLY A 33 5.21 4.69 -0.16
C GLY A 33 3.84 5.26 -0.46
N TYR A 34 3.32 4.90 -1.62
CA TYR A 34 1.98 5.24 -2.04
C TYR A 34 1.32 3.97 -2.57
N VAL A 35 0.22 3.56 -1.94
CA VAL A 35 -0.49 2.32 -2.26
C VAL A 35 -1.86 2.64 -2.81
N ARG A 36 -2.19 2.02 -3.93
CA ARG A 36 -3.50 2.22 -4.56
C ARG A 36 -4.02 0.92 -5.15
N LEU A 37 -5.29 0.64 -4.87
CA LEU A 37 -6.01 -0.48 -5.48
C LEU A 37 -7.07 0.09 -6.43
N ARG A 38 -6.84 -0.03 -7.72
CA ARG A 38 -7.70 0.55 -8.75
C ARG A 38 -7.80 -0.39 -9.94
N TRP A 39 -9.03 -0.58 -10.43
CA TRP A 39 -9.29 -1.44 -11.58
C TRP A 39 -8.70 -2.85 -11.39
N GLY A 40 -8.87 -3.38 -10.19
CA GLY A 40 -8.38 -4.71 -9.87
C GLY A 40 -6.87 -4.84 -9.76
N THR A 41 -6.12 -3.74 -9.82
CA THR A 41 -4.67 -3.75 -9.69
C THR A 41 -4.24 -3.01 -8.44
N LEU A 42 -3.57 -3.74 -7.55
CA LEU A 42 -2.93 -3.17 -6.37
C LEU A 42 -1.50 -2.82 -6.75
N SER A 43 -1.08 -1.61 -6.43
CA SER A 43 0.29 -1.18 -6.71
C SER A 43 0.83 -0.35 -5.55
N CYS A 44 2.16 -0.38 -5.40
CA CYS A 44 2.88 0.48 -4.48
C CYS A 44 4.01 1.16 -5.21
N GLU A 45 4.07 2.49 -5.09
CA GLU A 45 5.13 3.31 -5.66
C GLU A 45 5.99 3.88 -4.54
N TYR A 46 7.30 3.90 -4.75
CA TYR A 46 8.27 4.31 -3.74
C TYR A 46 9.08 5.50 -4.28
N PRO A 47 9.26 6.55 -3.50
CA PRO A 47 8.73 6.76 -2.14
C PRO A 47 7.34 7.36 -2.12
N ASN A 48 6.78 7.74 -3.27
CA ASN A 48 5.52 8.44 -3.36
C ASN A 48 4.91 8.20 -4.74
N VAL A 49 3.72 8.77 -4.98
CA VAL A 49 3.07 8.71 -6.29
C VAL A 49 4.02 9.24 -7.36
N GLY A 50 4.09 8.51 -8.48
CA GLY A 50 5.02 8.84 -9.55
C GLY A 50 6.42 8.27 -9.38
N GLY A 51 6.69 7.61 -8.26
CA GLY A 51 7.98 6.96 -8.02
C GLY A 51 8.07 5.59 -8.65
N GLU A 52 9.07 4.82 -8.23
CA GLU A 52 9.28 3.47 -8.73
C GLU A 52 8.18 2.53 -8.25
N LYS A 53 7.57 1.78 -9.17
CA LYS A 53 6.57 0.78 -8.81
C LYS A 53 7.29 -0.46 -8.28
N ILE A 54 7.17 -0.70 -6.98
CA ILE A 54 7.90 -1.77 -6.30
C ILE A 54 7.03 -2.99 -5.98
N TYR A 55 5.71 -2.88 -6.17
CA TYR A 55 4.79 -3.98 -5.90
C TYR A 55 3.55 -3.86 -6.77
N THR A 56 3.12 -4.97 -7.37
CA THR A 56 1.85 -5.05 -8.09
C THR A 56 1.19 -6.40 -7.86
N ALA A 57 -0.14 -6.41 -7.81
CA ALA A 57 -0.90 -7.65 -7.68
C ALA A 57 -2.29 -7.46 -8.26
N GLY A 58 -2.87 -8.52 -8.80
CA GLY A 58 -4.25 -8.53 -9.26
C GLY A 58 -5.19 -8.86 -8.12
N ILE A 59 -6.29 -8.11 -8.00
CA ILE A 59 -7.29 -8.30 -6.96
C ILE A 59 -8.66 -8.44 -7.61
N GLY A 60 -9.36 -9.53 -7.30
CA GLY A 60 -10.72 -9.71 -7.78
C GLY A 60 -10.84 -9.88 -9.28
N ASP A 61 -11.88 -9.30 -9.86
CA ASP A 61 -12.24 -9.51 -11.27
C ASP A 61 -11.66 -8.47 -12.23
N GLY A 62 -10.79 -7.60 -11.74
CA GLY A 62 -10.19 -6.55 -12.57
C GLY A 62 -10.95 -5.23 -12.56
N LEU A 63 -12.08 -5.17 -11.86
CA LEU A 63 -12.90 -3.96 -11.79
C LEU A 63 -12.97 -3.35 -10.40
N THR A 64 -12.52 -4.11 -9.39
CA THR A 64 -12.66 -3.69 -7.99
C THR A 64 -11.66 -2.61 -7.62
N GLY A 65 -12.08 -1.72 -6.73
CA GLY A 65 -11.21 -0.72 -6.11
C GLY A 65 -11.01 -0.96 -4.63
N ARG A 66 -11.32 -2.17 -4.14
CA ARG A 66 -11.11 -2.54 -2.74
C ARG A 66 -10.81 -4.02 -2.61
N PHE A 67 -10.22 -4.40 -1.47
CA PHE A 67 -9.92 -5.81 -1.20
C PHE A 67 -11.19 -6.62 -0.94
N GLU A 68 -11.08 -7.93 -1.17
CA GLU A 68 -12.21 -8.84 -1.00
C GLU A 68 -12.42 -9.22 0.47
N SER A 69 -11.37 -9.11 1.29
CA SER A 69 -11.42 -9.43 2.72
C SER A 69 -10.33 -8.69 3.46
N ASP A 70 -10.46 -8.60 4.80
CA ASP A 70 -9.42 -8.01 5.63
C ASP A 70 -8.16 -8.88 5.61
N GLU A 71 -8.30 -10.20 5.53
CA GLU A 71 -7.16 -11.11 5.45
C GLU A 71 -6.36 -10.86 4.18
N GLN A 72 -7.04 -10.74 3.04
CA GLN A 72 -6.38 -10.42 1.77
C GLN A 72 -5.66 -9.09 1.85
N ARG A 73 -6.32 -8.07 2.41
CA ARG A 73 -5.71 -6.75 2.60
C ARG A 73 -4.43 -6.85 3.41
N MET A 74 -4.47 -7.53 4.54
CA MET A 74 -3.32 -7.62 5.43
C MET A 74 -2.17 -8.39 4.79
N ASP A 75 -2.45 -9.45 4.05
CA ASP A 75 -1.41 -10.20 3.34
C ASP A 75 -0.66 -9.30 2.36
N HIS A 76 -1.40 -8.53 1.57
CA HIS A 76 -0.77 -7.65 0.58
C HIS A 76 -0.05 -6.47 1.23
N LEU A 77 -0.64 -5.86 2.26
CA LEU A 77 0.01 -4.74 2.93
C LEU A 77 1.29 -5.17 3.65
N ASN A 78 1.31 -6.39 4.21
CA ASN A 78 2.55 -6.94 4.78
C ASN A 78 3.63 -7.13 3.71
N ASN A 79 3.25 -7.66 2.54
CA ASN A 79 4.19 -7.82 1.44
C ASN A 79 4.71 -6.48 0.95
N ILE A 80 3.84 -5.48 0.87
CA ILE A 80 4.22 -4.12 0.48
C ILE A 80 5.20 -3.53 1.50
N ALA A 81 4.93 -3.73 2.80
CA ALA A 81 5.84 -3.26 3.84
C ALA A 81 7.23 -3.86 3.67
N ASP A 82 7.33 -5.16 3.37
CA ASP A 82 8.62 -5.80 3.11
C ASP A 82 9.34 -5.16 1.94
N LYS A 83 8.63 -4.86 0.85
CA LYS A 83 9.24 -4.23 -0.33
C LYS A 83 9.73 -2.82 -0.03
N ILE A 84 8.96 -2.05 0.74
CA ILE A 84 9.37 -0.70 1.14
C ILE A 84 10.63 -0.79 2.01
N LEU A 85 10.66 -1.72 2.98
CA LEU A 85 11.81 -1.87 3.85
C LEU A 85 13.06 -2.28 3.08
N GLU A 86 12.92 -3.11 2.03
CA GLU A 86 14.05 -3.44 1.16
C GLU A 86 14.61 -2.17 0.51
N LYS A 87 13.75 -1.26 0.06
CA LYS A 87 14.20 -0.02 -0.57
C LYS A 87 14.88 0.90 0.43
N ILE A 88 14.33 1.02 1.64
CA ILE A 88 14.91 1.88 2.67
C ILE A 88 16.30 1.39 3.08
N ASN A 89 16.50 0.08 3.10
CA ASN A 89 17.74 -0.54 3.58
C ASN A 89 18.76 -0.82 2.46
N MET A 90 18.52 -0.33 1.27
CA MET A 90 19.46 -0.47 0.15
C MET A 90 20.63 0.50 0.29
#